data_a4ebd06ab99336d87e95e023267e69c8
#
_entry.id   a4ebd06ab99336d87e95e023267e69c8
#
_cell.length_a   1.000
_cell.length_b   1.000
_cell.length_c   1.000
_cell.angle_alpha   90.00
_cell.angle_beta   90.00
_cell.angle_gamma   90.00
#
_symmetry.space_group_name_H-M   'P 1'
#
loop_
_entity.id
_entity.type
_entity.pdbx_description
1 polymer ?
#
loop_
_entity_poly.entity_id
_entity_poly.type
_entity_poly.pdbx_seq_one_letter_code
_entity_poly.pdbx_strand_id
1 'polypeptide(L)'
;STFFDAVWEVHYNSSRTGIRLIGPKPEWARSDGGEAGMHPSNIHDNAYAIGTIDFTGDMPVILGPDGPSLGGFVCPATVIHADLWKLGQLKAGDKLRFIPVSIETASDIARSQEQTIHSLTHESTDYLALGVDAILKQSPIIKKVEASESTEQVVYRPSGDRYLLIEYGPLTLDIRLRFRVHALMLWLERNSLKGILELTPGIRSLQVHYDALALPLSELMAHLKTAESELENIDNLCLPSRTVHLP
;
A
#
# COMPACT_ATOMS: atom_id res chain seq x y z
N SER A 1 14.49 10.35 -11.13
CA SER A 1 13.19 10.95 -10.73
C SER A 1 13.45 11.97 -9.64
N THR A 2 12.88 13.18 -9.78
CA THR A 2 13.06 14.29 -8.82
C THR A 2 12.89 13.86 -7.37
N PHE A 3 11.94 12.97 -7.11
CA PHE A 3 11.65 12.47 -5.77
C PHE A 3 12.84 11.71 -5.14
N PHE A 4 13.47 10.80 -5.89
CA PHE A 4 14.58 9.96 -5.39
C PHE A 4 15.95 10.68 -5.46
N ASP A 5 16.09 11.70 -6.31
CA ASP A 5 17.31 12.48 -6.42
C ASP A 5 17.40 13.58 -5.36
N ALA A 6 16.26 13.95 -4.76
CA ALA A 6 16.16 15.03 -3.80
C ALA A 6 16.66 14.64 -2.41
N VAL A 7 17.14 15.66 -1.69
CA VAL A 7 17.29 15.64 -0.23
C VAL A 7 16.05 16.26 0.37
N TRP A 8 15.36 15.49 1.22
CA TRP A 8 14.18 15.92 1.94
C TRP A 8 14.54 16.32 3.36
N GLU A 9 13.89 17.36 3.89
CA GLU A 9 14.07 17.82 5.26
C GLU A 9 12.79 17.57 6.07
N VAL A 10 12.93 17.08 7.30
CA VAL A 10 11.80 16.84 8.20
C VAL A 10 11.24 18.16 8.70
N HIS A 11 9.95 18.40 8.40
CA HIS A 11 9.23 19.60 8.84
C HIS A 11 8.98 19.56 10.35
N TYR A 12 8.98 20.72 11.02
CA TYR A 12 8.77 20.83 12.47
C TYR A 12 7.38 20.34 12.93
N ASN A 13 6.37 20.37 12.06
CA ASN A 13 5.03 19.87 12.34
C ASN A 13 4.89 18.41 11.92
N SER A 14 5.74 17.56 12.46
CA SER A 14 5.73 16.11 12.27
C SER A 14 5.35 15.41 13.58
N SER A 15 4.67 14.27 13.47
CA SER A 15 4.20 13.49 14.61
C SER A 15 4.12 12.00 14.26
N ARG A 16 3.63 11.18 15.20
CA ARG A 16 3.34 9.75 14.96
C ARG A 16 2.26 9.51 13.90
N THR A 17 1.41 10.49 13.64
CA THR A 17 0.40 10.44 12.56
C THR A 17 1.06 10.52 11.18
N GLY A 18 2.08 11.39 11.04
CA GLY A 18 2.80 11.55 9.78
C GLY A 18 4.00 12.47 9.89
N ILE A 19 5.05 12.11 9.17
CA ILE A 19 6.29 12.88 9.06
C ILE A 19 6.22 13.70 7.77
N ARG A 20 6.05 15.00 7.91
CA ARG A 20 5.99 15.93 6.79
C ARG A 20 7.38 16.27 6.30
N LEU A 21 7.53 16.35 4.98
CA LEU A 21 8.81 16.60 4.35
C LEU A 21 8.79 17.90 3.54
N ILE A 22 9.89 18.63 3.63
CA ILE A 22 10.18 19.83 2.83
C ILE A 22 11.15 19.42 1.74
N GLY A 23 10.84 19.79 0.49
CA GLY A 23 11.67 19.48 -0.67
C GLY A 23 11.06 20.01 -1.97
N PRO A 24 11.50 19.52 -3.11
CA PRO A 24 11.01 19.99 -4.41
C PRO A 24 9.54 19.63 -4.58
N LYS A 25 8.79 20.54 -5.22
CA LYS A 25 7.40 20.27 -5.59
C LYS A 25 7.33 19.25 -6.71
N PRO A 26 6.31 18.35 -6.68
CA PRO A 26 6.08 17.41 -7.75
C PRO A 26 5.53 18.11 -9.01
N GLU A 27 5.82 17.55 -10.16
CA GLU A 27 5.14 17.89 -11.40
C GLU A 27 3.96 16.94 -11.60
N TRP A 28 2.76 17.51 -11.65
CA TRP A 28 1.53 16.74 -11.78
C TRP A 28 1.18 16.49 -13.24
N ALA A 29 0.92 15.23 -13.59
CA ALA A 29 0.48 14.85 -14.94
C ALA A 29 -0.96 15.32 -15.23
N ARG A 30 -1.76 15.54 -14.18
CA ARG A 30 -3.14 16.05 -14.31
C ARG A 30 -3.10 17.57 -14.42
N SER A 31 -3.61 18.10 -15.52
CA SER A 31 -3.73 19.56 -15.75
C SER A 31 -5.11 20.10 -15.37
N ASP A 32 -6.09 19.22 -15.23
CA ASP A 32 -7.51 19.54 -14.95
C ASP A 32 -7.88 19.41 -13.45
N GLY A 33 -6.90 19.15 -12.60
CA GLY A 33 -7.10 18.93 -11.17
C GLY A 33 -7.24 17.46 -10.78
N GLY A 34 -7.49 17.22 -9.50
CA GLY A 34 -7.72 15.89 -8.92
C GLY A 34 -9.20 15.53 -8.87
N GLU A 35 -9.53 14.59 -7.97
CA GLU A 35 -10.92 14.20 -7.71
C GLU A 35 -11.78 15.41 -7.32
N ALA A 36 -12.99 15.49 -7.87
CA ALA A 36 -13.95 16.59 -7.66
C ALA A 36 -13.39 17.99 -7.98
N GLY A 37 -12.43 18.14 -8.89
CA GLY A 37 -11.79 19.41 -9.25
C GLY A 37 -10.85 19.98 -8.20
N MET A 38 -10.49 19.18 -7.19
CA MET A 38 -9.53 19.57 -6.15
C MET A 38 -8.07 19.49 -6.66
N HIS A 39 -7.12 19.59 -5.76
CA HIS A 39 -5.71 19.50 -6.09
C HIS A 39 -5.38 18.17 -6.82
N PRO A 40 -4.43 18.15 -7.80
CA PRO A 40 -4.07 16.93 -8.54
C PRO A 40 -3.64 15.73 -7.69
N SER A 41 -3.22 15.96 -6.44
CA SER A 41 -2.91 14.88 -5.49
C SER A 41 -4.13 14.12 -5.00
N ASN A 42 -5.35 14.68 -5.16
CA ASN A 42 -6.57 14.04 -4.68
C ASN A 42 -7.01 12.93 -5.64
N ILE A 43 -7.27 11.75 -5.07
CA ILE A 43 -7.86 10.60 -5.74
C ILE A 43 -9.12 10.16 -4.99
N HIS A 44 -9.91 9.27 -5.60
CA HIS A 44 -11.21 8.89 -5.06
C HIS A 44 -11.11 8.22 -3.69
N ASP A 45 -10.32 7.16 -3.58
CA ASP A 45 -10.16 6.38 -2.35
C ASP A 45 -8.89 5.54 -2.46
N ASN A 46 -8.18 5.41 -1.35
CA ASN A 46 -7.00 4.55 -1.27
C ASN A 46 -6.82 4.04 0.16
N ALA A 47 -6.43 2.77 0.28
CA ALA A 47 -5.97 2.23 1.55
C ALA A 47 -4.50 2.61 1.77
N TYR A 48 -4.17 3.03 2.98
CA TYR A 48 -2.84 3.45 3.36
C TYR A 48 -2.13 2.37 4.18
N ALA A 49 -0.89 2.10 3.82
CA ALA A 49 0.02 1.28 4.61
C ALA A 49 0.84 2.16 5.57
N ILE A 50 1.30 1.62 6.69
CA ILE A 50 2.29 2.31 7.53
C ILE A 50 3.58 2.50 6.72
N GLY A 51 4.13 3.71 6.74
CA GLY A 51 5.29 4.08 5.94
C GLY A 51 4.96 4.54 4.51
N THR A 52 3.68 4.52 4.12
CA THR A 52 3.27 5.09 2.82
C THR A 52 3.60 6.58 2.77
N ILE A 53 4.12 7.02 1.64
CA ILE A 53 4.40 8.43 1.37
C ILE A 53 3.22 8.96 0.56
N ASP A 54 2.34 9.69 1.20
CA ASP A 54 1.24 10.38 0.53
C ASP A 54 1.62 11.81 0.15
N PHE A 55 0.92 12.39 -0.82
CA PHE A 55 1.06 13.79 -1.18
C PHE A 55 -0.18 14.57 -0.80
N THR A 56 -0.13 15.19 0.38
CA THR A 56 -1.14 16.17 0.79
C THR A 56 -0.88 17.50 0.10
N GLY A 57 -1.49 17.73 -1.05
CA GLY A 57 -1.11 18.80 -1.96
C GLY A 57 0.29 18.52 -2.55
N ASP A 58 1.17 19.51 -2.52
CA ASP A 58 2.54 19.39 -3.00
C ASP A 58 3.52 18.86 -1.94
N MET A 59 3.04 18.60 -0.72
CA MET A 59 3.88 18.18 0.40
C MET A 59 3.80 16.67 0.62
N PRO A 60 4.91 15.94 0.54
CA PRO A 60 4.92 14.53 0.91
C PRO A 60 4.89 14.35 2.42
N VAL A 61 4.11 13.36 2.86
CA VAL A 61 3.96 12.97 4.26
C VAL A 61 4.19 11.46 4.35
N ILE A 62 5.14 11.03 5.17
CA ILE A 62 5.32 9.61 5.49
C ILE A 62 4.33 9.24 6.60
N LEU A 63 3.37 8.38 6.30
CA LEU A 63 2.35 7.98 7.26
C LEU A 63 2.93 7.12 8.38
N GLY A 64 2.68 7.54 9.61
CA GLY A 64 3.10 6.84 10.82
C GLY A 64 2.07 5.81 11.30
N PRO A 65 2.37 5.11 12.42
CA PRO A 65 1.49 4.09 12.99
C PRO A 65 0.14 4.64 13.49
N ASP A 66 0.05 5.92 13.81
CA ASP A 66 -1.18 6.59 14.24
C ASP A 66 -1.85 7.35 13.06
N GLY A 67 -1.38 7.11 11.83
CA GLY A 67 -1.93 7.70 10.62
C GLY A 67 -3.26 7.06 10.19
N PRO A 68 -3.97 7.68 9.23
CA PRO A 68 -5.21 7.13 8.70
C PRO A 68 -4.94 5.83 7.93
N SER A 69 -5.89 4.89 7.99
CA SER A 69 -5.84 3.64 7.21
C SER A 69 -6.47 3.78 5.82
N LEU A 70 -7.25 4.83 5.61
CA LEU A 70 -7.93 5.15 4.35
C LEU A 70 -7.84 6.65 4.08
N GLY A 71 -7.71 7.04 2.84
CA GLY A 71 -7.75 8.44 2.43
C GLY A 71 -7.79 8.63 0.91
N GLY A 72 -7.71 9.87 0.48
CA GLY A 72 -7.89 10.29 -0.91
C GLY A 72 -6.66 11.00 -1.48
N PHE A 73 -5.44 10.55 -1.20
CA PHE A 73 -4.22 11.13 -1.76
C PHE A 73 -3.39 10.11 -2.51
N VAL A 74 -2.68 10.55 -3.54
CA VAL A 74 -1.75 9.68 -4.28
C VAL A 74 -0.57 9.26 -3.41
N CYS A 75 -0.21 7.99 -3.53
CA CYS A 75 0.83 7.33 -2.76
C CYS A 75 1.86 6.68 -3.71
N PRO A 76 2.91 7.41 -4.13
CA PRO A 76 3.85 6.89 -5.11
C PRO A 76 4.85 5.87 -4.56
N ALA A 77 5.03 5.80 -3.24
CA ALA A 77 6.01 4.92 -2.61
C ALA A 77 5.60 4.56 -1.17
N THR A 78 6.21 3.50 -0.65
CA THR A 78 6.09 3.09 0.75
C THR A 78 7.48 2.74 1.28
N VAL A 79 7.80 3.20 2.49
CA VAL A 79 9.04 2.83 3.19
C VAL A 79 8.99 1.34 3.52
N ILE A 80 10.06 0.61 3.24
CA ILE A 80 10.14 -0.82 3.51
C ILE A 80 10.07 -1.11 5.01
N HIS A 81 9.54 -2.27 5.38
CA HIS A 81 9.35 -2.66 6.77
C HIS A 81 10.64 -2.56 7.61
N ALA A 82 11.75 -3.04 7.05
CA ALA A 82 13.05 -3.02 7.72
C ALA A 82 13.55 -1.60 8.08
N ASP A 83 13.02 -0.55 7.44
CA ASP A 83 13.42 0.84 7.69
C ASP A 83 12.40 1.65 8.51
N LEU A 84 11.23 1.09 8.84
CA LEU A 84 10.19 1.81 9.60
C LEU A 84 10.68 2.33 10.95
N TRP A 85 11.55 1.59 11.63
CA TRP A 85 12.10 2.01 12.91
C TRP A 85 12.92 3.31 12.81
N LYS A 86 13.54 3.58 11.64
CA LYS A 86 14.30 4.82 11.38
C LYS A 86 13.40 6.04 11.43
N LEU A 87 12.13 5.89 11.03
CA LEU A 87 11.15 6.98 11.04
C LEU A 87 10.92 7.50 12.48
N GLY A 88 10.94 6.60 13.45
CA GLY A 88 10.81 6.96 14.87
C GLY A 88 12.01 7.71 15.43
N GLN A 89 13.14 7.77 14.72
CA GLN A 89 14.34 8.48 15.12
C GLN A 89 14.44 9.89 14.51
N LEU A 90 13.58 10.20 13.53
CA LEU A 90 13.61 11.47 12.82
C LEU A 90 13.07 12.61 13.70
N LYS A 91 13.74 13.75 13.64
CA LYS A 91 13.31 15.02 14.25
C LYS A 91 13.36 16.17 13.25
N ALA A 92 12.68 17.26 13.56
CA ALA A 92 12.66 18.45 12.74
C ALA A 92 14.08 18.92 12.33
N GLY A 93 14.26 19.21 11.04
CA GLY A 93 15.52 19.61 10.44
C GLY A 93 16.44 18.46 10.01
N ASP A 94 16.14 17.21 10.37
CA ASP A 94 16.88 16.06 9.87
C ASP A 94 16.69 15.95 8.34
N LYS A 95 17.72 15.47 7.67
CA LYS A 95 17.73 15.28 6.21
C LYS A 95 17.75 13.81 5.85
N LEU A 96 16.98 13.44 4.85
CA LEU A 96 16.89 12.07 4.36
C LEU A 96 16.83 12.02 2.83
N ARG A 97 17.14 10.86 2.26
CA ARG A 97 16.95 10.50 0.87
C ARG A 97 16.25 9.16 0.79
N PHE A 98 15.43 8.99 -0.25
CA PHE A 98 14.80 7.72 -0.55
C PHE A 98 15.61 6.98 -1.61
N ILE A 99 15.81 5.69 -1.39
CA ILE A 99 16.48 4.78 -2.33
C ILE A 99 15.45 3.72 -2.72
N PRO A 100 15.06 3.65 -4.00
CA PRO A 100 14.12 2.63 -4.44
C PRO A 100 14.75 1.25 -4.39
N VAL A 101 14.01 0.29 -3.87
CA VAL A 101 14.40 -1.14 -3.80
C VAL A 101 13.27 -2.01 -4.32
N SER A 102 13.60 -3.19 -4.82
CA SER A 102 12.58 -4.18 -5.20
C SER A 102 11.96 -4.84 -3.96
N ILE A 103 10.80 -5.50 -4.13
CA ILE A 103 10.15 -6.25 -3.05
C ILE A 103 11.06 -7.39 -2.57
N GLU A 104 11.76 -8.05 -3.49
CA GLU A 104 12.71 -9.12 -3.17
C GLU A 104 13.84 -8.59 -2.30
N THR A 105 14.45 -7.47 -2.71
CA THR A 105 15.49 -6.79 -1.93
C THR A 105 14.98 -6.36 -0.56
N ALA A 106 13.78 -5.80 -0.47
CA ALA A 106 13.16 -5.41 0.81
C ALA A 106 12.97 -6.62 1.74
N SER A 107 12.54 -7.76 1.19
CA SER A 107 12.38 -9.02 1.92
C SER A 107 13.72 -9.58 2.40
N ASP A 108 14.78 -9.48 1.58
CA ASP A 108 16.13 -9.93 1.95
C ASP A 108 16.73 -9.05 3.05
N ILE A 109 16.53 -7.73 2.99
CA ILE A 109 16.92 -6.80 4.06
C ILE A 109 16.21 -7.15 5.37
N ALA A 110 14.89 -7.36 5.32
CA ALA A 110 14.10 -7.73 6.50
C ALA A 110 14.58 -9.06 7.11
N ARG A 111 14.86 -10.07 6.28
CA ARG A 111 15.39 -11.38 6.72
C ARG A 111 16.77 -11.25 7.36
N SER A 112 17.68 -10.51 6.74
CA SER A 112 19.01 -10.25 7.28
C SER A 112 18.96 -9.51 8.62
N GLN A 113 18.08 -8.52 8.75
CA GLN A 113 17.86 -7.80 10.01
C GLN A 113 17.37 -8.74 11.11
N GLU A 114 16.39 -9.60 10.82
CA GLU A 114 15.86 -10.61 11.74
C GLU A 114 16.96 -11.58 12.19
N GLN A 115 17.78 -12.07 11.26
CA GLN A 115 18.92 -12.95 11.57
C GLN A 115 19.94 -12.24 12.47
N THR A 116 20.26 -10.96 12.18
CA THR A 116 21.17 -10.16 13.02
C THR A 116 20.64 -10.01 14.44
N ILE A 117 19.33 -9.75 14.60
CA ILE A 117 18.70 -9.63 15.92
C ILE A 117 18.77 -10.96 16.67
N HIS A 118 18.48 -12.07 16.02
CA HIS A 118 18.50 -13.40 16.65
C HIS A 118 19.91 -13.89 16.98
N SER A 119 20.87 -13.69 16.09
CA SER A 119 22.25 -14.18 16.28
C SER A 119 23.12 -13.23 17.10
N LEU A 120 22.70 -11.96 17.23
CA LEU A 120 23.50 -10.85 17.79
C LEU A 120 24.84 -10.66 17.04
N THR A 121 24.92 -11.10 15.80
CA THR A 121 26.10 -10.95 14.92
C THR A 121 25.75 -9.99 13.80
N HIS A 122 26.60 -8.99 13.55
CA HIS A 122 26.39 -8.02 12.48
C HIS A 122 27.12 -8.49 11.22
N GLU A 123 26.36 -8.84 10.18
CA GLU A 123 26.89 -8.96 8.82
C GLU A 123 26.48 -7.70 8.06
N SER A 124 27.46 -6.88 7.65
CA SER A 124 27.17 -5.71 6.83
C SER A 124 26.89 -6.14 5.40
N THR A 125 25.65 -6.02 4.95
CA THR A 125 25.29 -6.23 3.55
C THR A 125 25.06 -4.86 2.91
N ASP A 126 25.84 -4.57 1.85
CA ASP A 126 25.66 -3.33 1.08
C ASP A 126 24.51 -3.52 0.07
N TYR A 127 23.30 -3.17 0.48
CA TYR A 127 22.11 -3.22 -0.37
C TYR A 127 22.00 -2.08 -1.37
N LEU A 128 22.91 -1.08 -1.30
CA LEU A 128 22.88 0.13 -2.15
C LEU A 128 23.37 -0.11 -3.57
N ALA A 129 24.00 -1.26 -3.84
CA ALA A 129 24.60 -1.59 -5.14
C ALA A 129 23.58 -2.08 -6.20
N LEU A 130 22.29 -2.20 -5.86
CA LEU A 130 21.28 -2.71 -6.79
C LEU A 130 20.72 -1.58 -7.66
N GLY A 131 20.80 -1.75 -8.98
CA GLY A 131 20.52 -0.74 -10.00
C GLY A 131 19.15 -0.05 -9.86
N VAL A 132 19.18 1.15 -9.31
CA VAL A 132 18.03 2.05 -9.07
C VAL A 132 17.18 2.26 -10.33
N ASP A 133 17.80 2.44 -11.49
CA ASP A 133 17.11 2.73 -12.76
C ASP A 133 16.22 1.57 -13.25
N ALA A 134 16.61 0.33 -12.98
CA ALA A 134 15.83 -0.84 -13.37
C ALA A 134 14.54 -0.95 -12.54
N ILE A 135 14.59 -0.59 -11.25
CA ILE A 135 13.44 -0.63 -10.34
C ILE A 135 12.40 0.44 -10.71
N LEU A 136 12.84 1.65 -11.03
CA LEU A 136 11.96 2.76 -11.41
C LEU A 136 11.18 2.51 -12.71
N LYS A 137 11.64 1.56 -13.55
CA LYS A 137 10.97 1.17 -14.79
C LYS A 137 9.99 0.01 -14.64
N GLN A 138 9.94 -0.62 -13.47
CA GLN A 138 9.00 -1.71 -13.21
C GLN A 138 7.57 -1.19 -13.08
N SER A 139 6.62 -1.99 -13.56
CA SER A 139 5.20 -1.69 -13.36
C SER A 139 4.84 -1.76 -11.87
N PRO A 140 4.08 -0.77 -11.35
CA PRO A 140 3.53 -0.86 -10.00
C PRO A 140 2.37 -1.87 -9.90
N ILE A 141 2.03 -2.56 -11.00
CA ILE A 141 1.00 -3.58 -11.05
C ILE A 141 1.68 -4.94 -11.11
N ILE A 142 1.45 -5.77 -10.08
CA ILE A 142 1.91 -7.15 -10.04
C ILE A 142 1.12 -8.00 -11.04
N LYS A 143 -0.20 -7.82 -11.03
CA LYS A 143 -1.11 -8.58 -11.89
C LYS A 143 -2.37 -7.78 -12.16
N LYS A 144 -2.88 -7.91 -13.37
CA LYS A 144 -4.18 -7.41 -13.80
C LYS A 144 -4.96 -8.58 -14.40
N VAL A 145 -6.19 -8.76 -13.97
CA VAL A 145 -7.16 -9.68 -14.56
C VAL A 145 -8.24 -8.82 -15.17
N GLU A 146 -8.47 -8.96 -16.47
CA GLU A 146 -9.49 -8.18 -17.18
C GLU A 146 -10.89 -8.64 -16.79
N ALA A 147 -11.85 -7.73 -16.90
CA ALA A 147 -13.25 -8.05 -16.70
C ALA A 147 -13.74 -9.09 -17.74
N SER A 148 -14.65 -9.94 -17.33
CA SER A 148 -15.39 -10.86 -18.20
C SER A 148 -16.90 -10.62 -18.08
N GLU A 149 -17.73 -11.43 -18.75
CA GLU A 149 -19.19 -11.34 -18.60
C GLU A 149 -19.69 -11.58 -17.17
N SER A 150 -18.91 -12.32 -16.35
CA SER A 150 -19.30 -12.72 -15.00
C SER A 150 -18.39 -12.21 -13.90
N THR A 151 -17.27 -11.55 -14.25
CA THR A 151 -16.28 -11.11 -13.25
C THR A 151 -15.82 -9.69 -13.53
N GLU A 152 -15.67 -8.91 -12.47
CA GLU A 152 -15.09 -7.58 -12.51
C GLU A 152 -13.58 -7.63 -12.75
N GLN A 153 -13.03 -6.55 -13.32
CA GLN A 153 -11.57 -6.39 -13.41
C GLN A 153 -10.95 -6.40 -12.02
N VAL A 154 -9.81 -7.07 -11.87
CA VAL A 154 -9.04 -7.07 -10.62
C VAL A 154 -7.62 -6.63 -10.88
N VAL A 155 -7.12 -5.69 -10.07
CA VAL A 155 -5.75 -5.20 -10.13
C VAL A 155 -5.07 -5.43 -8.77
N TYR A 156 -3.89 -6.03 -8.81
CA TYR A 156 -3.06 -6.29 -7.64
C TYR A 156 -1.85 -5.38 -7.64
N ARG A 157 -1.68 -4.59 -6.58
CA ARG A 157 -0.58 -3.63 -6.40
C ARG A 157 0.13 -3.85 -5.08
N PRO A 158 1.45 -3.85 -5.01
CA PRO A 158 2.15 -3.81 -3.74
C PRO A 158 2.02 -2.41 -3.13
N SER A 159 1.88 -2.35 -1.82
CA SER A 159 2.04 -1.14 -1.01
C SER A 159 3.22 -1.36 -0.04
N GLY A 160 4.44 -1.24 -0.56
CA GLY A 160 5.65 -1.70 0.11
C GLY A 160 5.78 -3.23 0.09
N ASP A 161 6.52 -3.77 1.06
CA ASP A 161 6.88 -5.19 1.15
C ASP A 161 5.98 -6.01 2.07
N ARG A 162 5.03 -5.36 2.78
CA ARG A 162 4.13 -6.00 3.76
C ARG A 162 2.64 -5.79 3.49
N TYR A 163 2.29 -5.10 2.42
CA TYR A 163 0.89 -4.82 2.08
C TYR A 163 0.64 -5.10 0.61
N LEU A 164 -0.54 -5.65 0.33
CA LEU A 164 -1.06 -5.87 -1.02
C LEU A 164 -2.41 -5.20 -1.16
N LEU A 165 -2.53 -4.28 -2.11
CA LEU A 165 -3.79 -3.65 -2.49
C LEU A 165 -4.43 -4.41 -3.64
N ILE A 166 -5.68 -4.82 -3.45
CA ILE A 166 -6.52 -5.52 -4.42
C ILE A 166 -7.66 -4.57 -4.79
N GLU A 167 -7.75 -4.19 -6.05
CA GLU A 167 -8.73 -3.21 -6.54
C GLU A 167 -9.67 -3.86 -7.55
N TYR A 168 -10.98 -3.61 -7.41
CA TYR A 168 -12.02 -4.12 -8.29
C TYR A 168 -12.62 -3.00 -9.15
N GLY A 169 -12.82 -3.29 -10.44
CA GLY A 169 -13.56 -2.43 -11.38
C GLY A 169 -13.00 -1.02 -11.54
N PRO A 170 -13.81 -0.11 -12.11
CA PRO A 170 -13.44 1.29 -12.33
C PRO A 170 -13.48 2.12 -11.03
N LEU A 171 -12.88 3.33 -11.07
CA LEU A 171 -12.93 4.33 -9.99
C LEU A 171 -14.33 4.98 -9.92
N THR A 172 -15.32 4.21 -9.48
CA THR A 172 -16.71 4.66 -9.33
C THR A 172 -17.28 4.21 -7.99
N LEU A 173 -18.19 5.00 -7.43
CA LEU A 173 -18.98 4.60 -6.27
C LEU A 173 -20.03 3.57 -6.70
N ASP A 174 -19.71 2.29 -6.53
CA ASP A 174 -20.60 1.18 -6.82
C ASP A 174 -20.65 0.23 -5.62
N ILE A 175 -21.83 0.08 -5.04
CA ILE A 175 -22.09 -0.79 -3.90
C ILE A 175 -21.80 -2.27 -4.24
N ARG A 176 -21.91 -2.68 -5.50
CA ARG A 176 -21.58 -4.03 -5.95
C ARG A 176 -20.10 -4.33 -5.75
N LEU A 177 -19.23 -3.36 -6.09
CA LEU A 177 -17.77 -3.50 -5.87
C LEU A 177 -17.47 -3.61 -4.37
N ARG A 178 -18.18 -2.84 -3.54
CA ARG A 178 -18.04 -2.95 -2.07
C ARG A 178 -18.44 -4.34 -1.55
N PHE A 179 -19.50 -4.93 -2.11
CA PHE A 179 -19.89 -6.30 -1.79
C PHE A 179 -18.85 -7.32 -2.24
N ARG A 180 -18.22 -7.14 -3.39
CA ARG A 180 -17.13 -7.99 -3.85
C ARG A 180 -15.92 -7.93 -2.88
N VAL A 181 -15.52 -6.73 -2.45
CA VAL A 181 -14.50 -6.54 -1.42
C VAL A 181 -14.86 -7.29 -0.14
N HIS A 182 -16.11 -7.17 0.31
CA HIS A 182 -16.58 -7.84 1.52
C HIS A 182 -16.56 -9.37 1.38
N ALA A 183 -16.95 -9.89 0.23
CA ALA A 183 -16.91 -11.32 -0.04
C ALA A 183 -15.47 -11.88 0.02
N LEU A 184 -14.50 -11.18 -0.58
CA LEU A 184 -13.08 -11.56 -0.48
C LEU A 184 -12.59 -11.50 0.97
N MET A 185 -12.93 -10.44 1.71
CA MET A 185 -12.57 -10.30 3.12
C MET A 185 -13.08 -11.49 3.93
N LEU A 186 -14.36 -11.84 3.81
CA LEU A 186 -14.97 -13.00 4.49
C LEU A 186 -14.31 -14.31 4.08
N TRP A 187 -13.93 -14.47 2.82
CA TRP A 187 -13.22 -15.67 2.36
C TRP A 187 -11.86 -15.80 3.05
N LEU A 188 -11.08 -14.71 3.11
CA LEU A 188 -9.77 -14.70 3.78
C LEU A 188 -9.89 -14.96 5.29
N GLU A 189 -10.87 -14.39 5.95
CA GLU A 189 -11.15 -14.63 7.38
C GLU A 189 -11.51 -16.09 7.66
N ARG A 190 -12.38 -16.70 6.84
CA ARG A 190 -12.79 -18.12 6.98
C ARG A 190 -11.63 -19.08 6.77
N ASN A 191 -10.75 -18.80 5.83
CA ASN A 191 -9.60 -19.65 5.54
C ASN A 191 -8.42 -19.43 6.51
N SER A 192 -8.47 -18.38 7.35
CA SER A 192 -7.52 -18.11 8.43
C SER A 192 -6.06 -18.30 8.01
N LEU A 193 -5.65 -17.71 6.90
CA LEU A 193 -4.31 -17.88 6.34
C LEU A 193 -3.26 -17.36 7.32
N LYS A 194 -2.37 -18.25 7.74
CA LYS A 194 -1.27 -17.87 8.63
C LYS A 194 -0.37 -16.86 7.93
N GLY A 195 -0.11 -15.74 8.57
CA GLY A 195 0.70 -14.64 8.03
C GLY A 195 -0.13 -13.45 7.55
N ILE A 196 -1.47 -13.53 7.44
CA ILE A 196 -2.32 -12.35 7.32
C ILE A 196 -2.42 -11.70 8.70
N LEU A 197 -2.12 -10.40 8.77
CA LEU A 197 -2.11 -9.62 10.00
C LEU A 197 -3.36 -8.76 10.12
N GLU A 198 -3.80 -8.13 9.02
CA GLU A 198 -4.95 -7.22 9.01
C GLU A 198 -5.56 -7.14 7.60
N LEU A 199 -6.88 -6.91 7.56
CA LEU A 199 -7.63 -6.68 6.34
C LEU A 199 -8.33 -5.31 6.43
N THR A 200 -7.97 -4.38 5.54
CA THR A 200 -8.56 -3.03 5.50
C THR A 200 -9.40 -2.86 4.25
N PRO A 201 -10.73 -2.90 4.34
CA PRO A 201 -11.62 -2.76 3.20
C PRO A 201 -11.87 -1.27 2.87
N GLY A 202 -11.61 -0.88 1.62
CA GLY A 202 -12.05 0.37 1.00
C GLY A 202 -13.40 0.23 0.30
N ILE A 203 -13.75 1.18 -0.54
CA ILE A 203 -15.02 1.15 -1.30
C ILE A 203 -14.99 0.04 -2.34
N ARG A 204 -13.94 -0.01 -3.15
CA ARG A 204 -13.72 -1.00 -4.22
C ARG A 204 -12.40 -1.75 -4.08
N SER A 205 -11.74 -1.64 -2.94
CA SER A 205 -10.43 -2.22 -2.69
C SER A 205 -10.37 -2.95 -1.37
N LEU A 206 -9.49 -3.94 -1.29
CA LEU A 206 -9.09 -4.59 -0.05
C LEU A 206 -7.58 -4.48 0.07
N GLN A 207 -7.10 -3.90 1.17
CA GLN A 207 -5.69 -3.96 1.51
C GLN A 207 -5.45 -5.12 2.48
N VAL A 208 -4.51 -5.99 2.12
CA VAL A 208 -4.05 -7.10 2.94
C VAL A 208 -2.71 -6.74 3.55
N HIS A 209 -2.65 -6.61 4.87
CA HIS A 209 -1.40 -6.52 5.62
C HIS A 209 -0.96 -7.94 5.97
N TYR A 210 0.25 -8.32 5.59
CA TYR A 210 0.75 -9.68 5.76
C TYR A 210 2.22 -9.71 6.21
N ASP A 211 2.59 -10.78 6.89
CA ASP A 211 3.99 -11.07 7.21
C ASP A 211 4.66 -11.78 6.03
N ALA A 212 5.46 -11.04 5.26
CA ALA A 212 6.12 -11.55 4.07
C ALA A 212 7.15 -12.67 4.35
N LEU A 213 7.60 -12.82 5.60
CA LEU A 213 8.49 -13.92 6.01
C LEU A 213 7.72 -15.22 6.29
N ALA A 214 6.48 -15.09 6.79
CA ALA A 214 5.60 -16.22 7.10
C ALA A 214 4.70 -16.61 5.92
N LEU A 215 4.31 -15.64 5.09
CA LEU A 215 3.45 -15.79 3.91
C LEU A 215 4.07 -15.01 2.75
N PRO A 216 4.94 -15.63 1.93
CA PRO A 216 5.51 -14.97 0.76
C PRO A 216 4.45 -14.46 -0.22
N LEU A 217 4.74 -13.34 -0.89
CA LEU A 217 3.79 -12.71 -1.85
C LEU A 217 3.28 -13.71 -2.91
N SER A 218 4.14 -14.60 -3.41
CA SER A 218 3.74 -15.63 -4.38
C SER A 218 2.69 -16.59 -3.83
N GLU A 219 2.79 -16.95 -2.56
CA GLU A 219 1.83 -17.83 -1.88
C GLU A 219 0.52 -17.08 -1.61
N LEU A 220 0.58 -15.84 -1.12
CA LEU A 220 -0.59 -14.98 -0.97
C LEU A 220 -1.33 -14.83 -2.30
N MET A 221 -0.61 -14.59 -3.41
CA MET A 221 -1.20 -14.48 -4.75
C MET A 221 -1.86 -15.78 -5.22
N ALA A 222 -1.32 -16.95 -4.83
CA ALA A 222 -1.94 -18.25 -5.12
C ALA A 222 -3.26 -18.42 -4.37
N HIS A 223 -3.31 -18.07 -3.08
CA HIS A 223 -4.54 -18.09 -2.28
C HIS A 223 -5.59 -17.13 -2.84
N LEU A 224 -5.19 -15.91 -3.22
CA LEU A 224 -6.10 -14.94 -3.83
C LEU A 224 -6.67 -15.44 -5.16
N LYS A 225 -5.86 -16.13 -5.97
CA LYS A 225 -6.36 -16.77 -7.20
C LYS A 225 -7.42 -17.84 -6.91
N THR A 226 -7.23 -18.63 -5.86
CA THR A 226 -8.22 -19.62 -5.40
C THR A 226 -9.49 -18.91 -4.93
N ALA A 227 -9.34 -17.87 -4.09
CA ALA A 227 -10.47 -17.06 -3.62
C ALA A 227 -11.31 -16.52 -4.79
N GLU A 228 -10.66 -15.92 -5.80
CA GLU A 228 -11.35 -15.38 -6.96
C GLU A 228 -12.12 -16.45 -7.75
N SER A 229 -11.65 -17.70 -7.78
CA SER A 229 -12.33 -18.80 -8.45
C SER A 229 -13.50 -19.40 -7.65
N GLU A 230 -13.48 -19.24 -6.32
CA GLU A 230 -14.52 -19.77 -5.42
C GLU A 230 -15.60 -18.73 -5.08
N LEU A 231 -15.29 -17.45 -5.24
CA LEU A 231 -16.24 -16.39 -4.98
C LEU A 231 -17.32 -16.37 -6.07
N GLU A 232 -18.56 -16.44 -5.62
CA GLU A 232 -19.72 -16.34 -6.50
C GLU A 232 -19.78 -15.01 -7.25
N ASN A 233 -20.50 -15.00 -8.36
CA ASN A 233 -20.85 -13.75 -9.04
C ASN A 233 -21.55 -12.81 -8.04
N ILE A 234 -21.19 -11.54 -8.07
CA ILE A 234 -21.75 -10.48 -7.20
C ILE A 234 -23.30 -10.50 -7.21
N ASP A 235 -23.90 -10.77 -8.36
CA ASP A 235 -25.35 -10.77 -8.51
C ASP A 235 -26.05 -11.88 -7.69
N ASN A 236 -25.31 -12.93 -7.32
CA ASN A 236 -25.82 -14.05 -6.51
C ASN A 236 -25.45 -13.92 -5.02
N LEU A 237 -24.74 -12.89 -4.63
CA LEU A 237 -24.23 -12.72 -3.27
C LEU A 237 -25.39 -12.40 -2.31
N CYS A 238 -25.67 -13.31 -1.37
CA CYS A 238 -26.59 -13.08 -0.29
C CYS A 238 -25.85 -12.55 0.94
N LEU A 239 -26.16 -11.32 1.34
CA LEU A 239 -25.61 -10.69 2.53
C LEU A 239 -26.71 -10.48 3.57
N PRO A 240 -26.43 -10.71 4.88
CA PRO A 240 -27.36 -10.37 5.93
C PRO A 240 -27.59 -8.85 5.93
N SER A 241 -28.84 -8.46 5.96
CA SER A 241 -29.23 -7.05 6.01
C SER A 241 -30.09 -6.77 7.23
N ARG A 242 -30.07 -5.51 7.68
CA ARG A 242 -30.98 -5.00 8.71
C ARG A 242 -31.52 -3.64 8.30
N THR A 243 -32.76 -3.38 8.67
CA THR A 243 -33.36 -2.05 8.51
C THR A 243 -33.06 -1.23 9.77
N VAL A 244 -32.54 -0.02 9.56
CA VAL A 244 -32.30 0.96 10.63
C VAL A 244 -33.19 2.15 10.34
N HIS A 245 -34.07 2.49 11.28
CA HIS A 245 -34.86 3.71 11.20
C HIS A 245 -34.07 4.84 11.85
N LEU A 246 -33.79 5.88 11.08
CA LEU A 246 -33.15 7.11 11.59
C LEU A 246 -34.26 8.07 12.02
N PRO A 247 -34.10 8.78 13.16
CA PRO A 247 -35.06 9.77 13.64
C PRO A 247 -35.11 10.99 12.74
#